data_eb7d05f43ade09a31116f95a6a4c49c7
#
_entry.id   eb7d05f43ade09a31116f95a6a4c49c7
#
_cell.length_a   1.000
_cell.length_b   1.000
_cell.length_c   1.000
_cell.angle_alpha   90.00
_cell.angle_beta   90.00
_cell.angle_gamma   90.00
#
_symmetry.space_group_name_H-M   'P 1'
#
loop_
_entity.id
_entity.type
_entity.pdbx_description
1 polymer ?
#
loop_
_entity_poly.entity_id
_entity_poly.type
_entity_poly.pdbx_seq_one_letter_code
_entity_poly.pdbx_strand_id
1 'polypeptide(L)'
;VQQAALSAQEAEQRVRIARQQLDFARRSHLDVRTQFENQTAAVEALLQAEVAWQRAEAGYAAAAYDARVAQAILRRALGQFAGGGE
;
A
#
# COMPACT_ATOMS: atom_id res chain seq x y z
N VAL A 1 -11.86 -11.24 -19.19
CA VAL A 1 -10.88 -12.05 -18.43
C VAL A 1 -9.51 -11.43 -18.52
N GLN A 2 -9.09 -11.07 -19.72
CA GLN A 2 -7.76 -10.49 -19.91
C GLN A 2 -7.63 -9.16 -19.19
N GLN A 3 -8.67 -8.34 -19.24
CA GLN A 3 -8.66 -7.05 -18.56
C GLN A 3 -8.66 -7.22 -17.05
N ALA A 4 -9.40 -8.21 -16.55
CA ALA A 4 -9.41 -8.49 -15.11
C ALA A 4 -8.04 -8.97 -14.64
N ALA A 5 -7.34 -9.76 -15.46
CA ALA A 5 -5.98 -10.20 -15.13
C ALA A 5 -5.00 -9.04 -15.10
N LEU A 6 -5.10 -8.11 -16.05
CA LEU A 6 -4.26 -6.92 -16.07
C LEU A 6 -4.54 -6.03 -14.86
N SER A 7 -5.82 -5.84 -14.53
CA SER A 7 -6.18 -5.04 -13.36
C SER A 7 -5.63 -5.64 -12.08
N ALA A 8 -5.67 -6.96 -11.95
CA ALA A 8 -5.12 -7.65 -10.78
C ALA A 8 -3.61 -7.47 -10.70
N GLN A 9 -2.91 -7.57 -11.83
CA GLN A 9 -1.47 -7.36 -11.86
C GLN A 9 -1.09 -5.93 -11.49
N GLU A 10 -1.83 -4.96 -12.01
CA GLU A 10 -1.60 -3.56 -11.68
C GLU A 10 -1.86 -3.27 -10.21
N ALA A 11 -2.93 -3.86 -9.66
CA ALA A 11 -3.24 -3.68 -8.25
C ALA A 11 -2.15 -4.28 -7.37
N GLU A 12 -1.60 -5.44 -7.74
CA GLU A 12 -0.49 -6.05 -7.02
C GLU A 12 0.76 -5.18 -7.06
N GLN A 13 1.01 -4.57 -8.21
CA GLN A 13 2.15 -3.66 -8.35
C GLN A 13 1.99 -2.45 -7.44
N ARG A 14 0.78 -1.90 -7.35
CA ARG A 14 0.52 -0.76 -6.46
C ARG A 14 0.72 -1.14 -5.00
N VAL A 15 0.37 -2.37 -4.62
CA VAL A 15 0.62 -2.85 -3.25
C VAL A 15 2.12 -2.88 -2.95
N ARG A 16 2.91 -3.38 -3.87
CA ARG A 16 4.37 -3.44 -3.67
C ARG A 16 4.96 -2.05 -3.51
N ILE A 17 4.52 -1.12 -4.36
CA ILE A 17 5.00 0.26 -4.28
C ILE A 17 4.57 0.90 -2.97
N ALA A 18 3.31 0.71 -2.58
CA ALA A 18 2.79 1.28 -1.34
C ALA A 18 3.52 0.71 -0.12
N ARG A 19 3.89 -0.57 -0.17
CA ARG A 19 4.65 -1.19 0.90
C ARG A 19 6.05 -0.60 1.02
N GLN A 20 6.70 -0.37 -0.11
CA GLN A 20 8.01 0.27 -0.11
C GLN A 20 7.93 1.68 0.47
N GLN A 21 6.89 2.42 0.11
CA GLN A 21 6.67 3.75 0.65
C GLN A 21 6.43 3.72 2.15
N LEU A 22 5.67 2.72 2.62
CA LEU A 22 5.41 2.55 4.05
C LEU A 22 6.69 2.23 4.80
N ASP A 23 7.50 1.33 4.28
CA ASP A 23 8.78 0.98 4.91
C ASP A 23 9.70 2.19 4.98
N PHE A 24 9.76 2.97 3.92
CA PHE A 24 10.57 4.18 3.88
C PHE A 24 10.08 5.20 4.90
N ALA A 25 8.76 5.43 4.95
CA ALA A 25 8.19 6.40 5.88
C ALA A 25 8.41 5.99 7.32
N ARG A 26 8.33 4.68 7.60
CA ARG A 26 8.57 4.16 8.94
C ARG A 26 10.01 4.40 9.37
N ARG A 27 10.96 4.10 8.49
CA ARG A 27 12.38 4.32 8.79
C ARG A 27 12.68 5.80 8.99
N SER A 28 12.11 6.64 8.12
CA SER A 28 12.30 8.08 8.25
C SER A 28 11.75 8.60 9.57
N HIS A 29 10.59 8.09 9.98
CA HIS A 29 10.01 8.47 11.26
C HIS A 29 10.90 8.08 12.42
N LEU A 30 11.45 6.86 12.40
CA LEU A 30 12.35 6.40 13.45
C LEU A 30 13.63 7.24 13.51
N ASP A 31 14.18 7.58 12.34
CA ASP A 31 15.37 8.40 12.26
C ASP A 31 15.13 9.79 12.85
N VAL A 32 14.02 10.42 12.44
CA VAL A 32 13.69 11.75 12.94
C VAL A 32 13.40 11.72 14.42
N ARG A 33 12.74 10.66 14.89
CA ARG A 33 12.46 10.49 16.31
C ARG A 33 13.76 10.42 17.12
N THR A 34 14.72 9.64 16.62
CA THR A 34 16.03 9.53 17.26
C THR A 34 16.73 10.90 17.29
N GLN A 35 16.68 11.62 16.17
CA GLN A 35 17.26 12.95 16.09
C GLN A 35 16.57 13.91 17.06
N PHE A 36 15.26 13.83 17.18
CA PHE A 36 14.53 14.67 18.12
C PHE A 36 14.92 14.36 19.56
N GLU A 37 15.04 13.07 19.89
CA GLU A 37 15.47 12.66 21.24
C GLU A 37 16.88 13.13 21.55
N ASN A 38 17.72 13.24 20.54
CA ASN A 38 19.09 13.76 20.67
C ASN A 38 19.16 15.26 20.45
N GLN A 39 18.03 15.93 20.37
CA GLN A 39 17.91 17.37 20.23
C GLN A 39 18.56 17.93 18.97
N THR A 40 18.62 17.10 17.92
CA THR A 40 19.16 17.52 16.63
C THR A 40 18.08 17.76 15.58
N ALA A 41 16.82 17.54 15.93
CA ALA A 41 15.69 17.83 15.04
C ALA A 41 14.61 18.55 15.82
N ALA A 42 13.88 19.42 15.13
CA ALA A 42 12.77 20.16 15.71
C ALA A 42 11.52 19.30 15.79
N VAL A 43 10.60 19.67 16.70
CA VAL A 43 9.34 18.94 16.86
C VAL A 43 8.51 18.95 15.58
N GLU A 44 8.60 20.01 14.78
CA GLU A 44 7.90 20.07 13.49
C GLU A 44 8.33 18.94 12.56
N ALA A 45 9.64 18.65 12.54
CA ALA A 45 10.15 17.56 11.71
C ALA A 45 9.58 16.22 12.18
N LEU A 46 9.48 16.02 13.50
CA LEU A 46 8.90 14.80 14.05
C LEU A 46 7.43 14.66 13.67
N LEU A 47 6.67 15.74 13.79
CA LEU A 47 5.25 15.74 13.45
C LEU A 47 5.04 15.48 11.96
N GLN A 48 5.87 16.08 11.10
CA GLN A 48 5.79 15.84 9.66
C GLN A 48 6.09 14.38 9.34
N ALA A 49 7.07 13.80 10.01
CA ALA A 49 7.41 12.39 9.79
C ALA A 49 6.27 11.46 10.24
N GLU A 50 5.60 11.80 11.34
CA GLU A 50 4.44 11.03 11.80
C GLU A 50 3.29 11.09 10.80
N VAL A 51 3.01 12.27 10.27
CA VAL A 51 1.95 12.43 9.27
C VAL A 51 2.28 11.64 8.01
N ALA A 52 3.54 11.72 7.55
CA ALA A 52 3.98 10.97 6.38
C ALA A 52 3.82 9.46 6.58
N TRP A 53 4.18 8.98 7.78
CA TRP A 53 4.02 7.57 8.11
C TRP A 53 2.56 7.15 8.11
N GLN A 54 1.69 7.92 8.74
CA GLN A 54 0.26 7.64 8.77
C GLN A 54 -0.36 7.62 7.37
N ARG A 55 0.05 8.56 6.52
CA ARG A 55 -0.40 8.59 5.12
C ARG A 55 0.06 7.35 4.36
N ALA A 56 1.28 6.93 4.59
CA ALA A 56 1.81 5.75 3.94
C ALA A 56 1.08 4.48 4.41
N GLU A 57 0.73 4.40 5.70
CA GLU A 57 -0.08 3.29 6.20
C GLU A 57 -1.45 3.26 5.56
N ALA A 58 -2.11 4.42 5.46
CA ALA A 58 -3.42 4.51 4.83
C ALA A 58 -3.33 4.15 3.35
N GLY A 59 -2.29 4.61 2.66
CA GLY A 59 -2.06 4.27 1.26
C GLY A 59 -1.84 2.79 1.04
N TYR A 60 -1.07 2.17 1.92
CA TYR A 60 -0.86 0.72 1.84
C TYR A 60 -2.16 -0.04 2.08
N ALA A 61 -2.93 0.34 3.09
CA ALA A 61 -4.20 -0.31 3.38
C ALA A 61 -5.17 -0.20 2.20
N ALA A 62 -5.23 0.99 1.58
CA ALA A 62 -6.09 1.21 0.41
C ALA A 62 -5.64 0.35 -0.77
N ALA A 63 -4.33 0.29 -1.03
CA ALA A 63 -3.79 -0.51 -2.12
C ALA A 63 -4.05 -2.00 -1.89
N ALA A 64 -3.88 -2.46 -0.65
CA ALA A 64 -4.13 -3.86 -0.31
C ALA A 64 -5.61 -4.21 -0.49
N TYR A 65 -6.50 -3.32 -0.10
CA TYR A 65 -7.94 -3.54 -0.30
C TYR A 65 -8.27 -3.61 -1.78
N ASP A 66 -7.76 -2.68 -2.58
CA ASP A 66 -7.98 -2.67 -4.03
C ASP A 66 -7.46 -3.95 -4.68
N ALA A 67 -6.32 -4.44 -4.21
CA ALA A 67 -5.77 -5.70 -4.74
C ALA A 67 -6.67 -6.88 -4.44
N ARG A 68 -7.25 -6.92 -3.24
CA ARG A 68 -8.20 -7.98 -2.89
C ARG A 68 -9.44 -7.92 -3.76
N VAL A 69 -9.95 -6.72 -4.00
CA VAL A 69 -11.12 -6.53 -4.86
C VAL A 69 -10.79 -6.98 -6.28
N ALA A 70 -9.63 -6.58 -6.81
CA ALA A 70 -9.22 -6.97 -8.16
C ALA A 70 -9.06 -8.48 -8.27
N GLN A 71 -8.48 -9.13 -7.26
CA GLN A 71 -8.34 -10.58 -7.24
C GLN A 71 -9.70 -11.27 -7.18
N ALA A 72 -10.64 -10.75 -6.40
CA ALA A 72 -11.97 -11.32 -6.31
C ALA A 72 -12.69 -11.21 -7.66
N ILE A 73 -12.56 -10.08 -8.34
CA ILE A 73 -13.14 -9.88 -9.66
C ILE A 73 -12.51 -10.85 -10.66
N LEU A 74 -11.20 -11.02 -10.60
CA LEU A 74 -10.51 -11.96 -11.50
C LEU A 74 -10.98 -13.39 -11.27
N ARG A 75 -11.08 -13.83 -10.02
CA ARG A 75 -11.54 -15.17 -9.70
C ARG A 75 -12.96 -15.38 -10.18
N ARG A 76 -13.82 -14.37 -10.02
CA ARG A 76 -15.19 -14.44 -10.49
C ARG A 76 -15.24 -14.56 -12.00
N ALA A 77 -14.44 -13.77 -12.69
CA ALA A 77 -14.39 -13.81 -14.15
C ALA A 77 -13.90 -15.17 -14.64
N LEU A 78 -12.86 -15.72 -14.00
CA LEU A 78 -12.35 -17.03 -14.36
C LEU A 78 -13.36 -18.14 -14.06
N GLY A 79 -14.06 -18.02 -12.93
CA GLY A 79 -15.10 -18.97 -12.55
C GLY A 79 -16.26 -18.96 -13.54
N GLN A 80 -16.70 -17.77 -13.96
CA GLN A 80 -17.76 -17.65 -14.94
C GLN A 80 -17.33 -18.20 -16.30
N PHE A 81 -16.08 -17.96 -16.66
CA PHE A 81 -15.56 -18.45 -17.93
C PHE A 81 -15.38 -19.97 -17.91
N ALA A 82 -14.78 -20.48 -16.85
CA ALA A 82 -14.48 -21.91 -16.75
C ALA A 82 -15.74 -22.74 -16.50
N GLY A 83 -16.65 -22.20 -15.69
CA GLY A 83 -17.88 -22.90 -15.36
C GLY A 83 -19.08 -22.38 -16.12
N GLY A 84 -18.84 -21.73 -17.24
CA GLY A 84 -19.86 -21.00 -17.98
C GLY A 84 -21.07 -21.79 -18.42
N GLY A 85 -21.00 -23.08 -18.36
CA GLY A 85 -22.12 -23.92 -18.67
C GLY A 85 -23.05 -24.22 -17.50
N GLU A 86 -22.70 -23.75 -16.37
CA GLU A 86 -23.46 -24.06 -15.15
C GLU A 86 -24.41 -22.97 -14.74
#